data_20f7355a4858e0b753935338d056f6f5
#
_entry.id   20f7355a4858e0b753935338d056f6f5
#
_cell.length_a   1.000
_cell.length_b   1.000
_cell.length_c   1.000
_cell.angle_alpha   90.00
_cell.angle_beta   90.00
_cell.angle_gamma   90.00
#
_symmetry.space_group_name_H-M   'P 1'
#
loop_
_entity.id
_entity.type
_entity.pdbx_description
1 polymer ?
#
loop_
_entity_poly.entity_id
_entity_poly.type
_entity_poly.pdbx_seq_one_letter_code
_entity_poly.pdbx_strand_id
1 'polypeptide(L)'
;MLYKNAENTVFKRYNTAVVVTFIIIVFIALAAASIRYYGELSAHKQQGLAQLSSQASQLNAMLVQSEQAISGIQEFAEYSLKHPGELYAQIPPLRQDGALFFLDKAHQHLFEEDKHISGNITGFGDIEQFSELKKQEISMANSLTPAFVAAQKVIEEAIWFYYISVEQFVNIFPWIGRDSWRFSDRMLTNAHAQKIKQLGFENNKVIWSSPYIDAAGTGMNASLGIGLYRDKKMLGAMVIDISLARLQESLPELDSSDEGLVLFNQENDILIFKQQGKEALSYRASWQ
;
A
#
# COMPACT_ATOMS: atom_id res chain seq x y z
N MET A 1 -57.43 30.29 68.04
CA MET A 1 -57.25 30.45 66.54
C MET A 1 -55.77 30.78 66.12
N LEU A 2 -55.02 31.54 66.93
CA LEU A 2 -53.64 31.95 66.61
C LEU A 2 -52.62 30.80 66.67
N TYR A 3 -52.75 29.78 67.49
CA TYR A 3 -51.85 28.65 67.60
C TYR A 3 -51.83 27.72 66.38
N LYS A 4 -53.00 27.45 65.79
CA LYS A 4 -53.15 26.62 64.59
C LYS A 4 -52.55 27.26 63.32
N ASN A 5 -52.49 28.60 63.21
CA ASN A 5 -51.86 29.33 62.13
C ASN A 5 -50.31 29.32 62.25
N ALA A 6 -49.74 29.31 63.43
CA ALA A 6 -48.34 29.24 63.66
C ALA A 6 -47.77 27.84 63.31
N GLU A 7 -48.42 26.75 63.67
CA GLU A 7 -48.02 25.39 63.28
C GLU A 7 -48.08 25.16 61.77
N ASN A 8 -49.11 25.65 61.09
CA ASN A 8 -49.21 25.55 59.66
C ASN A 8 -48.11 26.32 58.94
N THR A 9 -47.65 27.43 59.47
CA THR A 9 -46.58 28.23 58.90
C THR A 9 -45.20 27.58 59.09
N VAL A 10 -44.93 26.99 60.24
CA VAL A 10 -43.75 26.21 60.52
C VAL A 10 -43.66 24.97 59.63
N PHE A 11 -44.74 24.23 59.51
CA PHE A 11 -44.83 23.03 58.67
C PHE A 11 -44.63 23.35 57.20
N LYS A 12 -45.21 24.43 56.69
CA LYS A 12 -44.95 24.91 55.30
C LYS A 12 -43.51 25.28 55.07
N ARG A 13 -42.86 26.00 56.01
CA ARG A 13 -41.44 26.35 55.89
C ARG A 13 -40.54 25.11 55.92
N TYR A 14 -40.82 24.14 56.75
CA TYR A 14 -40.11 22.87 56.83
C TYR A 14 -40.21 22.10 55.48
N ASN A 15 -41.41 21.90 54.94
CA ASN A 15 -41.63 21.24 53.69
C ASN A 15 -40.94 21.98 52.54
N THR A 16 -40.99 23.31 52.49
CA THR A 16 -40.28 24.08 51.48
C THR A 16 -38.78 23.89 51.59
N ALA A 17 -38.22 23.89 52.81
CA ALA A 17 -36.80 23.65 53.01
C ALA A 17 -36.37 22.24 52.56
N VAL A 18 -37.14 21.21 52.86
CA VAL A 18 -36.88 19.83 52.40
C VAL A 18 -36.91 19.73 50.89
N VAL A 19 -37.93 20.30 50.23
CA VAL A 19 -38.03 20.31 48.77
C VAL A 19 -36.88 21.05 48.10
N VAL A 20 -36.53 22.22 48.62
CA VAL A 20 -35.41 23.01 48.10
C VAL A 20 -34.09 22.24 48.25
N THR A 21 -33.83 21.63 49.42
CA THR A 21 -32.63 20.81 49.64
C THR A 21 -32.57 19.63 48.68
N PHE A 22 -33.70 18.93 48.47
CA PHE A 22 -33.77 17.83 47.51
C PHE A 22 -33.45 18.29 46.08
N ILE A 23 -34.03 19.42 45.64
CA ILE A 23 -33.76 19.99 44.32
C ILE A 23 -32.28 20.33 44.18
N ILE A 24 -31.62 20.92 45.20
CA ILE A 24 -30.19 21.23 45.20
C ILE A 24 -29.36 19.96 45.06
N ILE A 25 -29.67 18.89 45.80
CA ILE A 25 -28.95 17.61 45.71
C ILE A 25 -29.08 17.00 44.33
N VAL A 26 -30.29 17.01 43.74
CA VAL A 26 -30.50 16.54 42.36
C VAL A 26 -29.71 17.34 41.36
N PHE A 27 -29.67 18.67 41.51
CA PHE A 27 -28.90 19.54 40.63
C PHE A 27 -27.40 19.29 40.72
N ILE A 28 -26.84 19.08 41.91
CA ILE A 28 -25.45 18.74 42.14
C ILE A 28 -25.15 17.38 41.52
N ALA A 29 -26.02 16.38 41.69
CA ALA A 29 -25.82 15.06 41.10
C ALA A 29 -25.83 15.10 39.56
N LEU A 30 -26.74 15.85 38.96
CA LEU A 30 -26.80 16.04 37.50
C LEU A 30 -25.58 16.81 36.97
N ALA A 31 -25.12 17.83 37.68
CA ALA A 31 -23.91 18.58 37.31
C ALA A 31 -22.67 17.67 37.38
N ALA A 32 -22.50 16.88 38.42
CA ALA A 32 -21.40 15.94 38.55
C ALA A 32 -21.44 14.85 37.47
N ALA A 33 -22.63 14.30 37.18
CA ALA A 33 -22.78 13.35 36.07
C ALA A 33 -22.44 13.95 34.70
N SER A 34 -22.87 15.19 34.47
CA SER A 34 -22.54 15.90 33.22
C SER A 34 -21.06 16.15 33.05
N ILE A 35 -20.36 16.63 34.11
CA ILE A 35 -18.92 16.87 34.09
C ILE A 35 -18.19 15.57 33.78
N ARG A 36 -18.58 14.45 34.42
CA ARG A 36 -17.97 13.15 34.18
C ARG A 36 -18.20 12.68 32.76
N TYR A 37 -19.43 12.75 32.25
CA TYR A 37 -19.76 12.37 30.89
C TYR A 37 -18.97 13.15 29.83
N TYR A 38 -18.90 14.48 29.95
CA TYR A 38 -18.10 15.31 29.02
C TYR A 38 -16.61 15.05 29.15
N GLY A 39 -16.12 14.75 30.36
CA GLY A 39 -14.73 14.35 30.60
C GLY A 39 -14.38 13.04 29.89
N GLU A 40 -15.19 12.02 30.04
CA GLU A 40 -15.03 10.70 29.38
C GLU A 40 -15.12 10.85 27.86
N LEU A 41 -16.10 11.58 27.33
CA LEU A 41 -16.24 11.84 25.90
C LEU A 41 -15.01 12.57 25.31
N SER A 42 -14.49 13.56 26.02
CA SER A 42 -13.28 14.28 25.60
C SER A 42 -12.05 13.37 25.60
N ALA A 43 -11.90 12.50 26.62
CA ALA A 43 -10.80 11.54 26.69
C ALA A 43 -10.85 10.54 25.54
N HIS A 44 -12.00 9.95 25.24
CA HIS A 44 -12.20 9.04 24.11
C HIS A 44 -11.88 9.72 22.77
N LYS A 45 -12.34 10.97 22.58
CA LYS A 45 -12.01 11.73 21.35
C LYS A 45 -10.52 11.97 21.19
N GLN A 46 -9.82 12.33 22.28
CA GLN A 46 -8.36 12.55 22.23
C GLN A 46 -7.61 11.24 21.95
N GLN A 47 -8.03 10.14 22.56
CA GLN A 47 -7.45 8.82 22.30
C GLN A 47 -7.62 8.40 20.84
N GLY A 48 -8.83 8.54 20.27
CA GLY A 48 -9.08 8.23 18.87
C GLY A 48 -8.27 9.09 17.91
N LEU A 49 -8.14 10.39 18.18
CA LEU A 49 -7.28 11.29 17.37
C LEU A 49 -5.79 10.91 17.45
N ALA A 50 -5.30 10.55 18.63
CA ALA A 50 -3.91 10.10 18.80
C ALA A 50 -3.65 8.79 18.05
N GLN A 51 -4.58 7.84 18.10
CA GLN A 51 -4.51 6.58 17.38
C GLN A 51 -4.52 6.79 15.86
N LEU A 52 -5.44 7.61 15.32
CA LEU A 52 -5.47 7.97 13.90
C LEU A 52 -4.18 8.66 13.45
N SER A 53 -3.65 9.57 14.24
CA SER A 53 -2.37 10.25 13.94
C SER A 53 -1.20 9.27 13.88
N SER A 54 -1.16 8.29 14.80
CA SER A 54 -0.15 7.23 14.79
C SER A 54 -0.25 6.36 13.55
N GLN A 55 -1.47 5.91 13.20
CA GLN A 55 -1.73 5.10 12.01
C GLN A 55 -1.37 5.84 10.71
N ALA A 56 -1.76 7.11 10.61
CA ALA A 56 -1.42 7.95 9.46
C ALA A 56 0.11 8.12 9.32
N SER A 57 0.83 8.26 10.46
CA SER A 57 2.29 8.36 10.44
C SER A 57 2.96 7.07 9.98
N GLN A 58 2.48 5.91 10.42
CA GLN A 58 2.99 4.60 9.99
C GLN A 58 2.76 4.38 8.50
N LEU A 59 1.54 4.67 8.01
CA LEU A 59 1.23 4.58 6.59
C LEU A 59 2.11 5.53 5.76
N ASN A 60 2.26 6.77 6.18
CA ASN A 60 3.14 7.73 5.49
C ASN A 60 4.60 7.26 5.46
N ALA A 61 5.11 6.68 6.55
CA ALA A 61 6.45 6.12 6.58
C ALA A 61 6.61 5.00 5.55
N MET A 62 5.65 4.07 5.45
CA MET A 62 5.64 3.00 4.45
C MET A 62 5.61 3.54 3.02
N LEU A 63 4.76 4.54 2.74
CA LEU A 63 4.69 5.18 1.42
C LEU A 63 6.03 5.82 1.03
N VAL A 64 6.62 6.59 1.94
CA VAL A 64 7.93 7.23 1.72
C VAL A 64 9.03 6.19 1.51
N GLN A 65 9.07 5.12 2.31
CA GLN A 65 10.03 4.03 2.14
C GLN A 65 9.87 3.34 0.79
N SER A 66 8.63 3.12 0.34
CA SER A 66 8.34 2.51 -0.95
C SER A 66 8.81 3.40 -2.11
N GLU A 67 8.59 4.72 -2.03
CA GLU A 67 9.06 5.68 -3.03
C GLU A 67 10.60 5.79 -3.06
N GLN A 68 11.23 5.75 -1.90
CA GLN A 68 12.72 5.73 -1.81
C GLN A 68 13.30 4.43 -2.37
N ALA A 69 12.68 3.29 -2.07
CA ALA A 69 13.13 1.99 -2.56
C ALA A 69 13.06 1.91 -4.09
N ILE A 70 11.93 2.32 -4.70
CA ILE A 70 11.78 2.27 -6.16
C ILE A 70 12.72 3.26 -6.86
N SER A 71 12.97 4.43 -6.27
CA SER A 71 13.92 5.41 -6.78
C SER A 71 15.35 4.86 -6.72
N GLY A 72 15.74 4.19 -5.63
CA GLY A 72 17.04 3.54 -5.51
C GLY A 72 17.22 2.40 -6.53
N ILE A 73 16.16 1.62 -6.82
CA ILE A 73 16.18 0.60 -7.88
C ILE A 73 16.38 1.25 -9.25
N GLN A 74 15.71 2.36 -9.52
CA GLN A 74 15.88 3.10 -10.77
C GLN A 74 17.32 3.64 -10.93
N GLU A 75 17.88 4.27 -9.89
CA GLU A 75 19.25 4.76 -9.91
C GLU A 75 20.25 3.64 -10.16
N PHE A 76 20.06 2.48 -9.54
CA PHE A 76 20.88 1.29 -9.79
C PHE A 76 20.77 0.81 -11.24
N ALA A 77 19.56 0.82 -11.83
CA ALA A 77 19.34 0.47 -13.22
C ALA A 77 20.05 1.45 -14.18
N GLU A 78 19.94 2.75 -13.92
CA GLU A 78 20.64 3.77 -14.69
C GLU A 78 22.16 3.62 -14.61
N TYR A 79 22.69 3.35 -13.42
CA TYR A 79 24.10 3.08 -13.23
C TYR A 79 24.56 1.86 -14.04
N SER A 80 23.80 0.76 -13.96
CA SER A 80 24.08 -0.48 -14.69
C SER A 80 24.11 -0.28 -16.20
N LEU A 81 23.20 0.54 -16.74
CA LEU A 81 23.15 0.87 -18.16
C LEU A 81 24.31 1.76 -18.64
N LYS A 82 24.84 2.62 -17.75
CA LYS A 82 25.97 3.50 -18.03
C LYS A 82 27.32 2.79 -17.93
N HIS A 83 27.39 1.70 -17.16
CA HIS A 83 28.62 0.95 -16.87
C HIS A 83 28.46 -0.54 -17.25
N PRO A 84 28.20 -0.85 -18.54
CA PRO A 84 28.07 -2.21 -19.00
C PRO A 84 29.37 -2.99 -18.78
N GLY A 85 29.28 -4.10 -18.07
CA GLY A 85 30.43 -4.98 -17.78
C GLY A 85 30.96 -4.92 -16.35
N GLU A 86 30.63 -3.90 -15.54
CA GLU A 86 31.06 -3.82 -14.15
C GLU A 86 30.15 -4.59 -13.20
N LEU A 87 28.86 -4.68 -13.52
CA LEU A 87 27.79 -5.25 -12.64
C LEU A 87 27.11 -6.48 -13.24
N TYR A 88 27.49 -6.92 -14.44
CA TYR A 88 26.79 -8.00 -15.10
C TYR A 88 27.19 -9.37 -14.53
N ALA A 89 26.31 -9.95 -13.73
CA ALA A 89 26.17 -11.40 -13.75
C ALA A 89 25.92 -11.81 -15.22
N GLN A 90 26.63 -12.85 -15.72
CA GLN A 90 26.37 -13.40 -17.05
C GLN A 90 24.86 -13.60 -17.19
N ILE A 91 24.27 -13.11 -18.29
CA ILE A 91 22.86 -13.34 -18.57
C ILE A 91 22.68 -14.85 -18.58
N PRO A 92 21.80 -15.40 -17.76
CA PRO A 92 21.48 -16.81 -17.85
C PRO A 92 20.99 -17.12 -19.27
N PRO A 93 21.26 -18.30 -19.83
CA PRO A 93 20.83 -18.64 -21.17
C PRO A 93 19.31 -18.58 -21.23
N LEU A 94 18.81 -17.63 -22.03
CA LEU A 94 17.39 -17.53 -22.31
C LEU A 94 16.97 -18.71 -23.19
N ARG A 95 15.79 -19.26 -22.93
CA ARG A 95 15.12 -20.21 -23.81
C ARG A 95 14.06 -19.55 -24.64
N GLN A 96 13.71 -20.17 -25.74
CA GLN A 96 12.69 -19.68 -26.67
C GLN A 96 11.67 -20.77 -26.97
N ASP A 97 10.38 -20.37 -27.02
CA ASP A 97 9.27 -21.21 -27.43
C ASP A 97 8.34 -20.36 -28.32
N GLY A 98 8.46 -20.56 -29.64
CA GLY A 98 7.84 -19.68 -30.64
C GLY A 98 8.39 -18.24 -30.51
N ALA A 99 7.49 -17.28 -30.33
CA ALA A 99 7.84 -15.89 -30.13
C ALA A 99 8.15 -15.53 -28.66
N LEU A 100 7.92 -16.45 -27.72
CA LEU A 100 8.15 -16.22 -26.28
C LEU A 100 9.57 -16.62 -25.91
N PHE A 101 10.32 -15.69 -25.28
CA PHE A 101 11.57 -16.03 -24.61
C PHE A 101 11.42 -15.94 -23.07
N PHE A 102 12.23 -16.68 -22.36
CA PHE A 102 12.15 -16.78 -20.90
C PHE A 102 13.44 -17.32 -20.28
N LEU A 103 13.61 -17.14 -18.97
CA LEU A 103 14.61 -17.87 -18.20
C LEU A 103 14.21 -19.31 -18.00
N ASP A 104 15.19 -20.22 -18.05
CA ASP A 104 14.94 -21.64 -17.89
C ASP A 104 14.80 -22.08 -16.43
N LYS A 105 14.06 -23.20 -16.25
CA LYS A 105 14.01 -23.95 -15.00
C LYS A 105 15.41 -24.42 -14.51
N ALA A 106 16.41 -24.51 -15.39
CA ALA A 106 17.77 -24.88 -14.99
C ALA A 106 18.38 -23.96 -13.92
N HIS A 107 17.92 -22.70 -13.86
CA HIS A 107 18.30 -21.79 -12.78
C HIS A 107 17.54 -22.02 -11.47
N GLN A 108 16.41 -22.73 -11.50
CA GLN A 108 15.72 -23.13 -10.27
C GLN A 108 16.61 -24.08 -9.42
N HIS A 109 17.44 -24.91 -10.04
CA HIS A 109 18.32 -25.82 -9.32
C HIS A 109 19.47 -25.12 -8.58
N LEU A 110 19.94 -23.98 -9.08
CA LEU A 110 20.93 -23.17 -8.37
C LEU A 110 20.34 -22.44 -7.15
N PHE A 111 19.01 -22.36 -7.07
CA PHE A 111 18.26 -21.58 -6.07
C PHE A 111 17.15 -22.41 -5.41
N GLU A 112 17.19 -23.76 -5.46
CA GLU A 112 16.13 -24.61 -4.85
C GLU A 112 15.97 -24.37 -3.35
N GLU A 113 17.04 -24.01 -2.65
CA GLU A 113 16.98 -23.58 -1.26
C GLU A 113 16.55 -22.11 -1.09
N ASP A 114 16.65 -21.29 -2.17
CA ASP A 114 16.44 -19.85 -2.14
C ASP A 114 15.52 -19.37 -3.28
N LYS A 115 14.36 -20.01 -3.49
CA LYS A 115 13.32 -19.59 -4.46
C LYS A 115 12.91 -18.13 -4.35
N HIS A 116 13.27 -17.49 -3.22
CA HIS A 116 12.98 -16.10 -2.90
C HIS A 116 14.03 -15.11 -3.40
N ILE A 117 15.10 -15.57 -4.05
CA ILE A 117 16.25 -14.71 -4.41
C ILE A 117 16.36 -14.45 -5.91
N SER A 118 15.54 -15.10 -6.75
CA SER A 118 15.62 -14.88 -8.19
C SER A 118 14.37 -14.27 -8.78
N GLY A 119 14.55 -13.37 -9.78
CA GLY A 119 13.50 -12.91 -10.67
C GLY A 119 13.38 -13.81 -11.90
N ASN A 120 12.24 -13.75 -12.59
CA ASN A 120 12.01 -14.41 -13.87
C ASN A 120 11.89 -13.39 -15.00
N ILE A 121 12.64 -13.61 -16.08
CA ILE A 121 12.51 -12.81 -17.30
C ILE A 121 11.62 -13.55 -18.28
N THR A 122 10.58 -12.89 -18.79
CA THR A 122 9.76 -13.37 -19.89
C THR A 122 9.46 -12.25 -20.87
N GLY A 123 9.37 -12.56 -22.16
CA GLY A 123 9.09 -11.53 -23.17
C GLY A 123 8.88 -12.10 -24.56
N PHE A 124 8.65 -11.21 -25.52
CA PHE A 124 8.48 -11.56 -26.92
C PHE A 124 9.67 -11.12 -27.79
N GLY A 125 10.00 -11.94 -28.76
CA GLY A 125 11.05 -11.69 -29.75
C GLY A 125 11.90 -12.91 -30.02
N ASP A 126 12.70 -12.84 -31.06
CA ASP A 126 13.67 -13.87 -31.42
C ASP A 126 15.02 -13.53 -30.78
N ILE A 127 15.52 -14.43 -29.89
CA ILE A 127 16.75 -14.24 -29.11
C ILE A 127 17.95 -14.00 -30.03
N GLU A 128 18.00 -14.68 -31.20
CA GLU A 128 19.12 -14.56 -32.14
C GLU A 128 19.14 -13.19 -32.82
N GLN A 129 17.99 -12.50 -32.87
CA GLN A 129 17.83 -11.20 -33.51
C GLN A 129 17.87 -10.03 -32.54
N PHE A 130 18.12 -10.27 -31.25
CA PHE A 130 18.18 -9.18 -30.27
C PHE A 130 19.31 -8.20 -30.59
N SER A 131 18.94 -6.92 -30.66
CA SER A 131 19.92 -5.83 -30.71
C SER A 131 20.84 -5.82 -29.48
N GLU A 132 22.03 -5.28 -29.61
CA GLU A 132 22.93 -5.12 -28.46
C GLU A 132 22.31 -4.27 -27.35
N LEU A 133 21.46 -3.28 -27.69
CA LEU A 133 20.73 -2.48 -26.73
C LEU A 133 19.72 -3.33 -25.94
N LYS A 134 18.96 -4.21 -26.61
CA LYS A 134 18.01 -5.12 -25.93
C LYS A 134 18.75 -6.12 -25.04
N LYS A 135 19.88 -6.67 -25.48
CA LYS A 135 20.71 -7.55 -24.66
C LYS A 135 21.24 -6.83 -23.41
N GLN A 136 21.73 -5.60 -23.54
CA GLN A 136 22.16 -4.78 -22.41
C GLN A 136 21.02 -4.50 -21.43
N GLU A 137 19.84 -4.20 -21.96
CA GLU A 137 18.65 -3.93 -21.15
C GLU A 137 18.16 -5.19 -20.39
N ILE A 138 18.17 -6.36 -21.04
CA ILE A 138 17.85 -7.65 -20.37
C ILE A 138 18.89 -7.95 -19.29
N SER A 139 20.17 -7.68 -19.56
CA SER A 139 21.25 -7.86 -18.56
C SER A 139 21.06 -6.94 -17.37
N MET A 140 20.79 -5.66 -17.60
CA MET A 140 20.42 -4.72 -16.54
C MET A 140 19.23 -5.23 -15.75
N ALA A 141 18.13 -5.60 -16.42
CA ALA A 141 16.93 -6.07 -15.76
C ALA A 141 17.20 -7.32 -14.87
N ASN A 142 18.05 -8.25 -15.32
CA ASN A 142 18.47 -9.40 -14.51
C ASN A 142 19.28 -8.97 -13.28
N SER A 143 20.11 -7.94 -13.39
CA SER A 143 20.93 -7.42 -12.29
C SER A 143 20.13 -6.71 -11.19
N LEU A 144 18.86 -6.40 -11.41
CA LEU A 144 18.00 -5.76 -10.43
C LEU A 144 17.55 -6.70 -9.28
N THR A 145 17.67 -8.00 -9.45
CA THR A 145 17.18 -8.98 -8.47
C THR A 145 17.71 -8.73 -7.04
N PRO A 146 18.99 -8.45 -6.78
CA PRO A 146 19.46 -8.13 -5.42
C PRO A 146 18.83 -6.86 -4.86
N ALA A 147 18.54 -5.86 -5.68
CA ALA A 147 17.86 -4.63 -5.26
C ALA A 147 16.39 -4.90 -4.92
N PHE A 148 15.72 -5.76 -5.68
CA PHE A 148 14.36 -6.23 -5.37
C PHE A 148 14.30 -6.99 -4.05
N VAL A 149 15.25 -7.90 -3.80
CA VAL A 149 15.38 -8.64 -2.53
C VAL A 149 15.57 -7.67 -1.35
N ALA A 150 16.42 -6.66 -1.51
CA ALA A 150 16.63 -5.65 -0.48
C ALA A 150 15.37 -4.82 -0.21
N ALA A 151 14.67 -4.39 -1.26
CA ALA A 151 13.44 -3.63 -1.15
C ALA A 151 12.30 -4.43 -0.51
N GLN A 152 12.18 -5.75 -0.81
CA GLN A 152 11.18 -6.62 -0.21
C GLN A 152 11.34 -6.75 1.32
N LYS A 153 12.57 -6.66 1.84
CA LYS A 153 12.82 -6.70 3.29
C LYS A 153 12.38 -5.43 4.01
N VAL A 154 12.20 -4.34 3.27
CA VAL A 154 11.82 -3.03 3.81
C VAL A 154 10.33 -2.77 3.63
N ILE A 155 9.74 -3.31 2.56
CA ILE A 155 8.33 -3.13 2.20
C ILE A 155 7.64 -4.49 2.31
N GLU A 156 7.21 -4.84 3.52
CA GLU A 156 6.60 -6.14 3.82
C GLU A 156 5.25 -6.36 3.12
N GLU A 157 4.54 -5.27 2.82
CA GLU A 157 3.26 -5.28 2.10
C GLU A 157 3.42 -5.52 0.60
N ALA A 158 4.64 -5.34 0.05
CA ALA A 158 4.91 -5.58 -1.36
C ALA A 158 4.86 -7.08 -1.69
N ILE A 159 4.28 -7.38 -2.84
CA ILE A 159 4.15 -8.75 -3.34
C ILE A 159 4.93 -8.98 -4.62
N TRP A 160 4.99 -7.97 -5.50
CA TRP A 160 5.72 -8.03 -6.76
C TRP A 160 6.64 -6.82 -6.91
N PHE A 161 7.84 -7.09 -7.42
CA PHE A 161 8.80 -6.10 -7.87
C PHE A 161 9.16 -6.46 -9.30
N TYR A 162 9.04 -5.53 -10.24
CA TYR A 162 9.35 -5.86 -11.61
C TYR A 162 9.84 -4.66 -12.40
N TYR A 163 10.65 -4.98 -13.43
CA TYR A 163 10.98 -4.07 -14.51
C TYR A 163 10.20 -4.50 -15.73
N ILE A 164 9.44 -3.61 -16.34
CA ILE A 164 8.73 -3.83 -17.58
C ILE A 164 9.32 -2.97 -18.69
N SER A 165 9.77 -3.60 -19.79
CA SER A 165 10.41 -2.96 -20.93
C SER A 165 9.42 -2.62 -22.03
N VAL A 166 9.64 -1.47 -22.71
CA VAL A 166 8.94 -1.15 -23.97
C VAL A 166 9.36 -2.09 -25.10
N GLU A 167 10.51 -2.80 -24.97
CA GLU A 167 10.98 -3.84 -25.87
C GLU A 167 10.32 -5.21 -25.62
N GLN A 168 9.13 -5.19 -24.97
CA GLN A 168 8.24 -6.34 -24.81
C GLN A 168 8.82 -7.47 -23.93
N PHE A 169 9.39 -7.13 -22.79
CA PHE A 169 9.75 -8.10 -21.77
C PHE A 169 9.57 -7.55 -20.36
N VAL A 170 9.60 -8.45 -19.40
CA VAL A 170 9.53 -8.14 -17.96
C VAL A 170 10.53 -9.01 -17.20
N ASN A 171 11.15 -8.43 -16.17
CA ASN A 171 11.81 -9.17 -15.10
C ASN A 171 10.95 -9.01 -13.84
N ILE A 172 10.37 -10.08 -13.33
CA ILE A 172 9.48 -10.10 -12.17
C ILE A 172 10.09 -10.86 -11.00
N PHE A 173 9.97 -10.29 -9.81
CA PHE A 173 10.42 -10.87 -8.54
C PHE A 173 9.29 -10.77 -7.50
N PRO A 174 9.05 -11.76 -6.63
CA PRO A 174 9.71 -13.08 -6.56
C PRO A 174 9.48 -13.94 -7.81
N TRP A 175 10.22 -15.06 -7.90
CA TRP A 175 10.09 -15.99 -9.03
C TRP A 175 8.65 -16.47 -9.21
N ILE A 176 8.14 -16.32 -10.43
CA ILE A 176 6.90 -16.95 -10.89
C ILE A 176 7.15 -17.60 -12.25
N GLY A 177 6.75 -18.87 -12.41
CA GLY A 177 6.98 -19.58 -13.66
C GLY A 177 6.14 -19.04 -14.81
N ARG A 178 6.67 -19.09 -16.05
CA ARG A 178 5.99 -18.65 -17.27
C ARG A 178 4.64 -19.30 -17.53
N ASP A 179 4.44 -20.50 -17.02
CA ASP A 179 3.17 -21.24 -17.18
C ASP A 179 2.06 -20.66 -16.30
N SER A 180 2.43 -20.01 -15.20
CA SER A 180 1.52 -19.34 -14.29
C SER A 180 1.35 -17.87 -14.63
N TRP A 181 2.42 -17.22 -15.07
CA TRP A 181 2.42 -15.79 -15.42
C TRP A 181 3.53 -15.48 -16.44
N ARG A 182 3.22 -14.63 -17.41
CA ARG A 182 4.15 -14.21 -18.45
C ARG A 182 3.86 -12.79 -18.93
N PHE A 183 4.82 -12.19 -19.61
CA PHE A 183 4.64 -10.89 -20.25
C PHE A 183 3.39 -10.86 -21.12
N SER A 184 2.69 -9.74 -21.10
CA SER A 184 1.53 -9.44 -21.93
C SER A 184 1.56 -7.98 -22.38
N ASP A 185 1.20 -7.68 -23.62
CA ASP A 185 1.13 -6.32 -24.15
C ASP A 185 0.20 -5.40 -23.34
N ARG A 186 -0.79 -5.97 -22.64
CA ARG A 186 -1.68 -5.22 -21.76
C ARG A 186 -0.93 -4.50 -20.64
N MET A 187 0.23 -5.02 -20.25
CA MET A 187 1.07 -4.38 -19.20
C MET A 187 1.60 -3.02 -19.66
N LEU A 188 1.88 -2.85 -20.97
CA LEU A 188 2.36 -1.61 -21.56
C LEU A 188 1.23 -0.61 -21.90
N THR A 189 -0.01 -1.10 -22.01
CA THR A 189 -1.15 -0.31 -22.48
C THR A 189 -2.16 0.00 -21.37
N ASN A 190 -1.98 -0.52 -20.16
CA ASN A 190 -2.85 -0.20 -19.03
C ASN A 190 -2.73 1.27 -18.60
N ALA A 191 -3.73 1.77 -17.85
CA ALA A 191 -3.79 3.17 -17.44
C ALA A 191 -2.58 3.60 -16.60
N HIS A 192 -2.05 2.73 -15.75
CA HIS A 192 -0.89 3.01 -14.91
C HIS A 192 0.38 3.19 -15.76
N ALA A 193 0.64 2.26 -16.70
CA ALA A 193 1.79 2.36 -17.62
C ALA A 193 1.71 3.64 -18.48
N GLN A 194 0.53 4.01 -18.94
CA GLN A 194 0.33 5.25 -19.69
C GLN A 194 0.58 6.50 -18.82
N LYS A 195 0.13 6.49 -17.57
CA LYS A 195 0.38 7.58 -16.62
C LYS A 195 1.87 7.74 -16.31
N ILE A 196 2.60 6.62 -16.12
CA ILE A 196 4.07 6.65 -15.95
C ILE A 196 4.74 7.23 -17.20
N LYS A 197 4.33 6.80 -18.40
CA LYS A 197 4.88 7.29 -19.65
C LYS A 197 4.65 8.78 -19.88
N GLN A 198 3.47 9.29 -19.53
CA GLN A 198 3.10 10.70 -19.73
C GLN A 198 3.75 11.64 -18.71
N LEU A 199 3.77 11.26 -17.43
CA LEU A 199 4.16 12.12 -16.34
C LEU A 199 5.58 11.86 -15.82
N GLY A 200 6.08 10.63 -15.97
CA GLY A 200 7.34 10.20 -15.41
C GLY A 200 8.55 10.87 -16.05
N PHE A 201 8.50 11.17 -17.36
CA PHE A 201 9.62 11.74 -18.09
C PHE A 201 9.97 13.18 -17.64
N GLU A 202 8.95 14.02 -17.44
CA GLU A 202 9.19 15.44 -17.13
C GLU A 202 9.73 15.66 -15.72
N ASN A 203 9.40 14.77 -14.78
CA ASN A 203 9.62 15.00 -13.36
C ASN A 203 10.43 13.91 -12.65
N ASN A 204 10.83 12.82 -13.31
CA ASN A 204 11.43 11.63 -12.67
C ASN A 204 10.61 11.19 -11.41
N LYS A 205 9.29 11.20 -11.54
CA LYS A 205 8.34 11.12 -10.42
C LYS A 205 7.80 9.71 -10.26
N VAL A 206 7.68 9.27 -9.01
CA VAL A 206 6.92 8.07 -8.66
C VAL A 206 5.44 8.31 -8.89
N ILE A 207 4.76 7.38 -9.55
CA ILE A 207 3.34 7.42 -9.89
C ILE A 207 2.64 6.26 -9.21
N TRP A 208 1.59 6.55 -8.44
CA TRP A 208 0.72 5.55 -7.85
C TRP A 208 -0.46 5.22 -8.77
N SER A 209 -0.85 3.95 -8.83
CA SER A 209 -2.06 3.51 -9.54
C SER A 209 -3.30 3.61 -8.65
N SER A 210 -4.49 3.64 -9.27
CA SER A 210 -5.72 3.23 -8.58
C SER A 210 -5.67 1.73 -8.25
N PRO A 211 -6.46 1.24 -7.27
CA PRO A 211 -6.56 -0.18 -6.96
C PRO A 211 -7.00 -1.02 -8.15
N TYR A 212 -6.45 -2.23 -8.28
CA TYR A 212 -6.82 -3.18 -9.33
C TYR A 212 -6.73 -4.62 -8.82
N ILE A 213 -7.41 -5.54 -9.53
CA ILE A 213 -7.30 -6.97 -9.26
C ILE A 213 -6.04 -7.49 -9.93
N ASP A 214 -5.17 -8.13 -9.14
CA ASP A 214 -3.92 -8.70 -9.64
C ASP A 214 -4.17 -9.84 -10.63
N ALA A 215 -3.47 -9.81 -11.76
CA ALA A 215 -3.54 -10.84 -12.79
C ALA A 215 -2.91 -12.18 -12.35
N ALA A 216 -1.99 -12.16 -11.39
CA ALA A 216 -1.40 -13.36 -10.79
C ALA A 216 -2.27 -13.96 -9.66
N GLY A 217 -3.42 -13.34 -9.33
CA GLY A 217 -4.40 -13.88 -8.40
C GLY A 217 -4.11 -13.60 -6.92
N THR A 218 -3.28 -12.61 -6.60
CA THR A 218 -2.94 -12.24 -5.21
C THR A 218 -3.95 -11.30 -4.56
N GLY A 219 -5.04 -10.94 -5.26
CA GLY A 219 -6.11 -10.10 -4.74
C GLY A 219 -6.06 -8.66 -5.24
N MET A 220 -6.48 -7.72 -4.39
CA MET A 220 -6.47 -6.28 -4.70
C MET A 220 -5.10 -5.66 -4.39
N ASN A 221 -4.56 -4.96 -5.37
CA ASN A 221 -3.26 -4.29 -5.26
C ASN A 221 -3.35 -2.82 -5.66
N ALA A 222 -2.39 -2.03 -5.20
CA ALA A 222 -2.04 -0.74 -5.76
C ALA A 222 -0.55 -0.76 -6.12
N SER A 223 -0.19 -0.20 -7.28
CA SER A 223 1.20 -0.16 -7.74
C SER A 223 1.79 1.23 -7.62
N LEU A 224 3.06 1.28 -7.26
CA LEU A 224 3.88 2.45 -7.52
C LEU A 224 4.87 2.15 -8.64
N GLY A 225 5.10 3.14 -9.51
CA GLY A 225 5.96 2.98 -10.67
C GLY A 225 6.78 4.22 -10.98
N ILE A 226 7.97 4.01 -11.54
CA ILE A 226 8.86 5.07 -12.01
C ILE A 226 9.46 4.67 -13.37
N GLY A 227 9.51 5.63 -14.30
CA GLY A 227 10.06 5.39 -15.63
C GLY A 227 11.57 5.29 -15.64
N LEU A 228 12.13 4.44 -16.50
CA LEU A 228 13.54 4.38 -16.82
C LEU A 228 13.77 4.97 -18.21
N TYR A 229 14.71 5.90 -18.33
CA TYR A 229 14.96 6.64 -19.56
C TYR A 229 16.44 6.59 -19.96
N ARG A 230 16.69 6.58 -21.26
CA ARG A 230 18.02 6.77 -21.86
C ARG A 230 17.89 7.79 -22.99
N ASP A 231 18.70 8.84 -22.98
CA ASP A 231 18.67 9.90 -24.00
C ASP A 231 17.25 10.45 -24.28
N LYS A 232 16.49 10.68 -23.20
CA LYS A 232 15.09 11.14 -23.23
C LYS A 232 14.09 10.14 -23.82
N LYS A 233 14.50 8.93 -24.15
CA LYS A 233 13.63 7.85 -24.62
C LYS A 233 13.33 6.91 -23.47
N MET A 234 12.06 6.60 -23.27
CA MET A 234 11.64 5.62 -22.29
C MET A 234 12.10 4.22 -22.70
N LEU A 235 12.85 3.53 -21.83
CA LEU A 235 13.22 2.13 -21.96
C LEU A 235 12.16 1.23 -21.33
N GLY A 236 11.62 1.63 -20.20
CA GLY A 236 10.67 0.85 -19.43
C GLY A 236 10.28 1.53 -18.13
N ALA A 237 9.75 0.75 -17.21
CA ALA A 237 9.40 1.22 -15.88
C ALA A 237 9.74 0.19 -14.79
N MET A 238 10.20 0.67 -13.64
CA MET A 238 10.21 -0.10 -12.40
C MET A 238 8.84 0.00 -11.76
N VAL A 239 8.34 -1.10 -11.23
CA VAL A 239 7.03 -1.14 -10.55
C VAL A 239 7.13 -2.02 -9.31
N ILE A 240 6.44 -1.59 -8.26
CA ILE A 240 6.25 -2.36 -7.02
C ILE A 240 4.74 -2.47 -6.79
N ASP A 241 4.24 -3.67 -6.62
CA ASP A 241 2.84 -3.94 -6.32
C ASP A 241 2.66 -4.17 -4.82
N ILE A 242 1.84 -3.34 -4.19
CA ILE A 242 1.48 -3.41 -2.78
C ILE A 242 0.15 -4.13 -2.63
N SER A 243 0.12 -5.18 -1.82
CA SER A 243 -1.12 -5.87 -1.47
C SER A 243 -1.94 -5.05 -0.49
N LEU A 244 -3.16 -4.71 -0.87
CA LEU A 244 -4.08 -3.99 0.03
C LEU A 244 -4.52 -4.87 1.21
N ALA A 245 -4.54 -6.21 1.05
CA ALA A 245 -4.82 -7.13 2.14
C ALA A 245 -3.70 -7.10 3.19
N ARG A 246 -2.42 -7.21 2.77
CA ARG A 246 -1.27 -7.11 3.69
C ARG A 246 -1.21 -5.74 4.36
N LEU A 247 -1.47 -4.67 3.60
CA LEU A 247 -1.53 -3.33 4.15
C LEU A 247 -2.63 -3.19 5.21
N GLN A 248 -3.78 -3.83 5.01
CA GLN A 248 -4.85 -3.88 6.01
C GLN A 248 -4.44 -4.68 7.26
N GLU A 249 -3.71 -5.79 7.09
CA GLU A 249 -3.19 -6.60 8.20
C GLU A 249 -2.13 -5.85 9.02
N SER A 250 -1.30 -5.02 8.39
CA SER A 250 -0.28 -4.20 9.07
C SER A 250 -0.86 -3.04 9.89
N LEU A 251 -2.12 -2.66 9.62
CA LEU A 251 -2.81 -1.64 10.42
C LEU A 251 -3.25 -2.21 11.76
N PRO A 252 -3.12 -1.44 12.87
CA PRO A 252 -3.53 -1.87 14.20
C PRO A 252 -5.00 -2.33 14.25
N GLU A 253 -5.29 -3.24 15.20
CA GLU A 253 -6.66 -3.61 15.49
C GLU A 253 -7.45 -2.42 16.06
N LEU A 254 -8.76 -2.42 15.80
CA LEU A 254 -9.68 -1.42 16.34
C LEU A 254 -10.10 -1.83 17.77
N ASP A 255 -10.20 -0.85 18.66
CA ASP A 255 -10.48 -1.10 20.07
C ASP A 255 -11.95 -1.50 20.31
N SER A 256 -12.86 -1.15 19.41
CA SER A 256 -14.27 -1.49 19.54
C SER A 256 -14.94 -1.89 18.22
N SER A 257 -16.03 -2.66 18.32
CA SER A 257 -16.86 -3.06 17.16
C SER A 257 -17.60 -1.90 16.49
N ASP A 258 -17.72 -0.77 17.18
CA ASP A 258 -18.41 0.42 16.70
C ASP A 258 -17.47 1.36 15.94
N GLU A 259 -16.16 1.06 15.94
CA GLU A 259 -15.16 1.80 15.21
C GLU A 259 -14.95 1.21 13.80
N GLY A 260 -14.66 2.08 12.86
CA GLY A 260 -14.31 1.72 11.49
C GLY A 260 -13.16 2.60 10.98
N LEU A 261 -12.22 2.01 10.26
CA LEU A 261 -11.16 2.69 9.55
C LEU A 261 -11.40 2.58 8.05
N VAL A 262 -11.39 3.72 7.37
CA VAL A 262 -11.47 3.80 5.91
C VAL A 262 -10.26 4.56 5.39
N LEU A 263 -9.53 3.95 4.48
CA LEU A 263 -8.48 4.59 3.70
C LEU A 263 -8.97 4.77 2.27
N PHE A 264 -8.86 5.97 1.73
CA PHE A 264 -9.19 6.28 0.35
C PHE A 264 -8.11 7.14 -0.31
N ASN A 265 -8.01 7.04 -1.65
CA ASN A 265 -7.08 7.84 -2.44
C ASN A 265 -7.66 9.24 -2.77
N GLN A 266 -6.93 10.03 -3.54
CA GLN A 266 -7.36 11.37 -3.97
C GLN A 266 -8.58 11.33 -4.92
N GLU A 267 -8.79 10.22 -5.61
CA GLU A 267 -9.92 9.94 -6.49
C GLU A 267 -11.16 9.42 -5.74
N ASN A 268 -11.11 9.34 -4.40
CA ASN A 268 -12.12 8.74 -3.51
C ASN A 268 -12.36 7.24 -3.71
N ASP A 269 -11.41 6.52 -4.30
CA ASP A 269 -11.46 5.05 -4.31
C ASP A 269 -11.13 4.54 -2.89
N ILE A 270 -11.93 3.63 -2.38
CA ILE A 270 -11.66 2.97 -1.10
C ILE A 270 -10.52 1.98 -1.31
N LEU A 271 -9.40 2.21 -0.61
CA LEU A 271 -8.23 1.32 -0.59
C LEU A 271 -8.38 0.25 0.47
N ILE A 272 -8.79 0.64 1.67
CA ILE A 272 -8.96 -0.24 2.83
C ILE A 272 -10.23 0.13 3.56
N PHE A 273 -10.95 -0.90 4.00
CA PHE A 273 -12.02 -0.79 4.98
C PHE A 273 -11.78 -1.83 6.08
N LYS A 274 -11.57 -1.38 7.31
CA LYS A 274 -11.38 -2.24 8.48
C LYS A 274 -12.46 -1.93 9.51
N GLN A 275 -13.21 -2.94 9.94
CA GLN A 275 -14.17 -2.86 11.03
C GLN A 275 -14.11 -4.18 11.81
N GLN A 276 -14.11 -4.11 13.15
CA GLN A 276 -14.04 -5.30 13.98
C GLN A 276 -15.22 -6.25 13.71
N GLY A 277 -14.93 -7.53 13.47
CA GLY A 277 -15.93 -8.57 13.22
C GLY A 277 -16.60 -8.57 11.84
N LYS A 278 -16.16 -7.73 10.91
CA LYS A 278 -16.57 -7.77 9.50
C LYS A 278 -15.40 -8.06 8.60
N GLU A 279 -15.55 -9.04 7.68
CA GLU A 279 -14.57 -9.27 6.62
C GLU A 279 -14.44 -8.03 5.74
N ALA A 280 -13.21 -7.78 5.30
CA ALA A 280 -12.88 -6.68 4.42
C ALA A 280 -13.75 -6.72 3.16
N LEU A 281 -14.65 -5.79 3.02
CA LEU A 281 -15.34 -5.55 1.77
C LEU A 281 -14.36 -4.80 0.84
N SER A 282 -13.69 -5.55 -0.04
CA SER A 282 -13.01 -4.99 -1.19
C SER A 282 -14.06 -4.51 -2.19
N TYR A 283 -14.51 -3.26 -2.11
CA TYR A 283 -15.48 -2.73 -3.06
C TYR A 283 -15.13 -1.34 -3.55
N ARG A 284 -15.26 -1.18 -4.88
CA ARG A 284 -15.59 0.10 -5.50
C ARG A 284 -16.97 0.54 -4.98
N ALA A 285 -17.01 1.20 -3.86
CA ALA A 285 -18.17 2.00 -3.47
C ALA A 285 -17.83 3.45 -3.86
N SER A 286 -18.28 3.86 -5.04
CA SER A 286 -18.44 5.29 -5.31
C SER A 286 -19.50 5.80 -4.35
N TRP A 287 -19.12 6.63 -3.41
CA TRP A 287 -20.07 7.44 -2.64
C TRP A 287 -20.65 8.48 -3.61
N GLN A 288 -21.91 8.30 -4.02
CA GLN A 288 -22.72 9.34 -4.64
C GLN A 288 -23.37 10.19 -3.57
#